data_2f5f2c5dad002646f99b41bacd18cb7f
#
_entry.id   2f5f2c5dad002646f99b41bacd18cb7f
#
_cell.length_a   1.000
_cell.length_b   1.000
_cell.length_c   1.000
_cell.angle_alpha   90.00
_cell.angle_beta   90.00
_cell.angle_gamma   90.00
#
_symmetry.space_group_name_H-M   'P 1'
#
loop_
_entity.id
_entity.type
_entity.pdbx_description
1 polymer ?
#
loop_
_entity_poly.entity_id
_entity_poly.type
_entity_poly.pdbx_seq_one_letter_code
_entity_poly.pdbx_strand_id
1 'polypeptide(L)'
;MGKLKLIVMVALVATISCEKNAEEPFEDTDSMTYVAEVYVTWNSESPAWPDKDAHFSWMGGATHNANVKFWEIGTLASPGIDLMSITGLTTDLILEIQAEVDNGNAENIISRRHWFCPRGLFHRLCREPIFEFEVTKEFPLVSMVSMLGPSPDWFIGTESLSMVDNNGRFIPAMTYELYPYDAGIVSDNGVNDCCDREPLSIPQQNVHLITPETGETIGPGILGRIVFTAKPE
;
A
#
# COMPACT_ATOMS: atom_id res chain seq x y z
N MET A 1 -45.18 -75.39 14.81
CA MET A 1 -44.32 -75.02 13.66
C MET A 1 -44.44 -73.52 13.44
N GLY A 2 -43.61 -72.75 14.12
CA GLY A 2 -43.58 -71.30 14.01
C GLY A 2 -42.49 -70.86 13.05
N LYS A 3 -42.85 -70.10 12.02
CA LYS A 3 -41.91 -69.51 11.06
C LYS A 3 -41.34 -68.22 11.61
N LEU A 4 -40.06 -68.23 11.90
CA LEU A 4 -39.24 -67.02 12.28
C LEU A 4 -39.04 -66.16 11.04
N LYS A 5 -39.57 -64.94 11.03
CA LYS A 5 -39.31 -63.94 9.98
C LYS A 5 -38.07 -63.16 10.34
N LEU A 6 -37.02 -63.34 9.57
CA LEU A 6 -35.80 -62.54 9.64
C LEU A 6 -36.03 -61.15 9.01
N ILE A 7 -35.98 -60.07 9.79
CA ILE A 7 -36.05 -58.70 9.30
C ILE A 7 -34.59 -58.28 9.07
N VAL A 8 -34.20 -58.08 7.80
CA VAL A 8 -32.93 -57.49 7.40
C VAL A 8 -33.09 -55.97 7.42
N MET A 9 -32.41 -55.34 8.35
CA MET A 9 -32.36 -53.86 8.45
C MET A 9 -31.19 -53.39 7.59
N VAL A 10 -31.50 -52.78 6.42
CA VAL A 10 -30.48 -52.14 5.57
C VAL A 10 -30.17 -50.77 6.15
N ALA A 11 -28.98 -50.60 6.73
CA ALA A 11 -28.48 -49.31 7.15
C ALA A 11 -27.98 -48.53 5.93
N LEU A 12 -28.68 -47.46 5.57
CA LEU A 12 -28.26 -46.50 4.53
C LEU A 12 -27.16 -45.60 5.13
N VAL A 13 -25.91 -45.85 4.77
CA VAL A 13 -24.78 -44.97 5.11
C VAL A 13 -24.80 -43.82 4.12
N ALA A 14 -25.27 -42.66 4.55
CA ALA A 14 -25.10 -41.41 3.80
C ALA A 14 -23.65 -40.96 3.93
N THR A 15 -22.85 -41.08 2.87
CA THR A 15 -21.53 -40.45 2.78
C THR A 15 -21.75 -38.97 2.49
N ILE A 16 -21.54 -38.14 3.50
CA ILE A 16 -21.44 -36.71 3.32
C ILE A 16 -20.06 -36.47 2.66
N SER A 17 -20.10 -36.31 1.33
CA SER A 17 -18.95 -35.81 0.58
C SER A 17 -18.80 -34.32 0.96
N CYS A 18 -17.77 -33.99 1.73
CA CYS A 18 -17.31 -32.62 1.91
C CYS A 18 -16.61 -32.25 0.61
N GLU A 19 -17.33 -31.69 -0.36
CA GLU A 19 -16.70 -30.99 -1.48
C GLU A 19 -15.91 -29.82 -0.88
N LYS A 20 -14.59 -29.99 -0.81
CA LYS A 20 -13.69 -28.81 -0.76
C LYS A 20 -14.00 -28.02 -2.02
N ASN A 21 -14.53 -26.81 -1.86
CA ASN A 21 -14.49 -25.81 -2.91
C ASN A 21 -13.02 -25.67 -3.29
N ALA A 22 -12.58 -26.32 -4.34
CA ALA A 22 -11.36 -25.97 -5.02
C ALA A 22 -11.62 -24.55 -5.54
N GLU A 23 -10.89 -23.56 -5.01
CA GLU A 23 -10.86 -22.24 -5.64
C GLU A 23 -10.50 -22.50 -7.11
N GLU A 24 -11.40 -22.06 -8.02
CA GLU A 24 -11.14 -22.12 -9.46
C GLU A 24 -9.77 -21.49 -9.69
N PRO A 25 -8.87 -22.14 -10.43
CA PRO A 25 -7.56 -21.57 -10.70
C PRO A 25 -7.77 -20.22 -11.39
N PHE A 26 -7.13 -19.17 -10.88
CA PHE A 26 -7.10 -17.87 -11.52
C PHE A 26 -6.70 -18.06 -12.99
N GLU A 27 -7.53 -17.56 -13.92
CA GLU A 27 -7.21 -17.65 -15.34
C GLU A 27 -5.87 -16.96 -15.63
N ASP A 28 -5.09 -17.53 -16.52
CA ASP A 28 -3.80 -16.95 -16.96
C ASP A 28 -4.06 -15.83 -17.95
N THR A 29 -4.47 -14.67 -17.43
CA THR A 29 -4.75 -13.45 -18.19
C THR A 29 -3.49 -12.60 -18.31
N ASP A 30 -3.45 -11.67 -19.29
CA ASP A 30 -2.35 -10.73 -19.47
C ASP A 30 -2.46 -9.51 -18.54
N SER A 31 -3.65 -9.24 -18.02
CA SER A 31 -3.92 -8.16 -17.07
C SER A 31 -4.85 -8.60 -15.95
N MET A 32 -4.83 -7.86 -14.84
CA MET A 32 -5.69 -8.07 -13.68
C MET A 32 -6.04 -6.74 -13.04
N THR A 33 -7.32 -6.50 -12.81
CA THR A 33 -7.78 -5.39 -11.99
C THR A 33 -7.63 -5.72 -10.51
N TYR A 34 -7.02 -4.83 -9.75
CA TYR A 34 -6.94 -4.92 -8.29
C TYR A 34 -7.79 -3.86 -7.61
N VAL A 35 -8.50 -4.28 -6.58
CA VAL A 35 -9.07 -3.39 -5.57
C VAL A 35 -8.04 -3.23 -4.48
N ALA A 36 -7.68 -1.98 -4.17
CA ALA A 36 -6.79 -1.63 -3.06
C ALA A 36 -7.58 -0.93 -1.96
N GLU A 37 -7.49 -1.48 -0.75
CA GLU A 37 -8.08 -0.91 0.46
C GLU A 37 -6.97 -0.44 1.40
N VAL A 38 -6.99 0.86 1.74
CA VAL A 38 -6.00 1.46 2.64
C VAL A 38 -6.57 1.53 4.06
N TYR A 39 -5.88 0.93 5.00
CA TYR A 39 -6.22 0.96 6.42
C TYR A 39 -5.17 1.77 7.18
N VAL A 40 -5.57 2.90 7.75
CA VAL A 40 -4.72 3.70 8.64
C VAL A 40 -4.88 3.17 10.06
N THR A 41 -3.79 2.64 10.63
CA THR A 41 -3.74 2.15 12.02
C THR A 41 -3.00 3.11 12.95
N TRP A 42 -2.36 4.13 12.40
CA TRP A 42 -1.78 5.23 13.16
C TRP A 42 -2.88 5.91 13.99
N ASN A 43 -2.73 5.98 15.30
CA ASN A 43 -3.77 6.44 16.21
C ASN A 43 -3.16 7.08 17.48
N SER A 44 -3.98 7.56 18.40
CA SER A 44 -3.54 8.26 19.60
C SER A 44 -2.67 7.45 20.58
N GLU A 45 -2.59 6.14 20.40
CA GLU A 45 -1.70 5.25 21.17
C GLU A 45 -0.37 5.03 20.48
N SER A 46 -0.26 5.44 19.20
CA SER A 46 0.96 5.30 18.42
C SER A 46 2.00 6.34 18.84
N PRO A 47 3.29 5.98 18.81
CA PRO A 47 4.35 6.98 18.98
C PRO A 47 4.20 8.14 18.00
N ALA A 48 4.56 9.33 18.43
CA ALA A 48 4.51 10.53 17.62
C ALA A 48 3.16 10.84 16.98
N TRP A 49 2.06 10.41 17.62
CA TRP A 49 0.72 10.78 17.18
C TRP A 49 0.54 12.29 17.27
N PRO A 50 0.16 12.97 16.18
CA PRO A 50 -0.18 14.39 16.26
C PRO A 50 -1.52 14.56 16.97
N ASP A 51 -1.67 15.63 17.73
CA ASP A 51 -2.90 15.90 18.51
C ASP A 51 -4.15 16.03 17.63
N LYS A 52 -3.97 16.34 16.33
CA LYS A 52 -5.05 16.54 15.37
C LYS A 52 -4.58 16.31 13.94
N ASP A 53 -5.55 16.12 13.08
CA ASP A 53 -5.38 16.05 11.62
C ASP A 53 -4.45 14.92 11.11
N ALA A 54 -4.18 13.89 11.94
CA ALA A 54 -3.40 12.74 11.52
C ALA A 54 -4.04 12.01 10.33
N HIS A 55 -3.29 11.87 9.25
CA HIS A 55 -3.77 11.25 8.02
C HIS A 55 -2.60 10.79 7.14
N PHE A 56 -2.89 9.95 6.16
CA PHE A 56 -2.07 9.84 4.97
C PHE A 56 -2.65 10.82 3.93
N SER A 57 -1.78 11.59 3.31
CA SER A 57 -2.16 12.63 2.34
C SER A 57 -2.63 12.06 1.01
N TRP A 58 -2.45 12.80 -0.09
CA TRP A 58 -2.70 12.29 -1.43
C TRP A 58 -1.76 11.12 -1.73
N MET A 59 -2.31 10.10 -2.39
CA MET A 59 -1.52 8.96 -2.83
C MET A 59 -1.19 9.09 -4.31
N GLY A 60 0.08 8.93 -4.65
CA GLY A 60 0.59 8.88 -6.01
C GLY A 60 1.43 7.64 -6.24
N GLY A 61 1.43 7.13 -7.47
CA GLY A 61 2.19 5.95 -7.84
C GLY A 61 1.85 5.43 -9.22
N ALA A 62 2.36 4.27 -9.57
CA ALA A 62 2.06 3.60 -10.83
C ALA A 62 2.30 2.09 -10.77
N THR A 63 1.78 1.41 -11.79
CA THR A 63 2.27 0.09 -12.21
C THR A 63 3.50 0.28 -13.11
N HIS A 64 4.52 -0.56 -12.97
CA HIS A 64 5.78 -0.40 -13.70
C HIS A 64 6.53 -1.73 -13.87
N ASN A 65 7.55 -1.72 -14.72
CA ASN A 65 8.50 -2.82 -14.86
C ASN A 65 9.76 -2.59 -14.01
N ALA A 66 10.72 -3.49 -14.10
CA ALA A 66 11.95 -3.44 -13.30
C ALA A 66 13.00 -2.40 -13.78
N ASN A 67 12.73 -1.69 -14.89
CA ASN A 67 13.65 -0.68 -15.42
C ASN A 67 13.59 0.65 -14.67
N VAL A 68 12.52 0.88 -13.90
CA VAL A 68 12.34 2.10 -13.10
C VAL A 68 12.05 1.77 -11.62
N LYS A 69 12.56 2.61 -10.73
CA LYS A 69 12.19 2.69 -9.31
C LYS A 69 11.82 4.13 -9.01
N PHE A 70 10.62 4.35 -8.52
CA PHE A 70 10.17 5.70 -8.17
C PHE A 70 10.74 6.17 -6.84
N TRP A 71 11.10 5.25 -5.96
CA TRP A 71 11.83 5.47 -4.73
C TRP A 71 12.48 4.17 -4.26
N GLU A 72 13.52 4.27 -3.45
CA GLU A 72 14.23 3.12 -2.87
C GLU A 72 14.96 3.56 -1.59
N ILE A 73 14.92 2.69 -0.57
CA ILE A 73 15.71 2.90 0.66
C ILE A 73 17.21 2.98 0.30
N GLY A 74 17.91 3.94 0.86
CA GLY A 74 19.34 4.13 0.64
C GLY A 74 19.69 4.97 -0.59
N THR A 75 18.71 5.51 -1.31
CA THR A 75 18.90 6.46 -2.41
C THR A 75 18.35 7.84 -2.05
N LEU A 76 18.76 8.87 -2.80
CA LEU A 76 18.16 10.20 -2.65
C LEU A 76 16.72 10.17 -3.19
N ALA A 77 15.82 10.88 -2.51
CA ALA A 77 14.48 11.11 -3.01
C ALA A 77 14.52 11.94 -4.30
N SER A 78 13.60 11.66 -5.24
CA SER A 78 13.41 12.49 -6.43
C SER A 78 12.71 13.80 -6.06
N PRO A 79 12.76 14.84 -6.91
CA PRO A 79 11.99 16.07 -6.68
C PRO A 79 10.49 15.82 -6.42
N GLY A 80 9.90 14.83 -7.08
CA GLY A 80 8.50 14.44 -6.89
C GLY A 80 8.24 13.81 -5.52
N ILE A 81 9.13 12.95 -5.04
CA ILE A 81 9.07 12.38 -3.69
C ILE A 81 9.30 13.48 -2.64
N ASP A 82 10.29 14.37 -2.87
CA ASP A 82 10.57 15.53 -2.01
C ASP A 82 9.30 16.36 -1.77
N LEU A 83 8.72 16.86 -2.85
CA LEU A 83 7.53 17.71 -2.74
C LEU A 83 6.33 16.96 -2.13
N MET A 84 6.14 15.69 -2.49
CA MET A 84 5.07 14.86 -1.94
C MET A 84 5.24 14.67 -0.43
N SER A 85 6.43 14.31 0.04
CA SER A 85 6.70 14.04 1.46
C SER A 85 6.58 15.30 2.32
N ILE A 86 6.87 16.47 1.74
CA ILE A 86 6.78 17.76 2.41
C ILE A 86 5.35 18.32 2.41
N THR A 87 4.65 18.30 1.30
CA THR A 87 3.41 19.04 1.12
C THR A 87 2.17 18.15 1.06
N GLY A 88 2.34 16.86 0.88
CA GLY A 88 1.27 15.92 0.59
C GLY A 88 0.71 16.01 -0.84
N LEU A 89 1.32 16.84 -1.71
CA LEU A 89 0.90 17.01 -3.11
C LEU A 89 1.69 16.06 -4.01
N THR A 90 1.00 15.30 -4.83
CA THR A 90 1.62 14.31 -5.72
C THR A 90 1.82 14.82 -7.15
N THR A 91 1.66 16.13 -7.41
CA THR A 91 1.65 16.68 -8.77
C THR A 91 2.96 16.43 -9.50
N ASP A 92 4.10 16.75 -8.88
CA ASP A 92 5.42 16.61 -9.51
C ASP A 92 5.81 15.13 -9.64
N LEU A 93 5.48 14.30 -8.65
CA LEU A 93 5.65 12.85 -8.74
C LEU A 93 4.86 12.26 -9.93
N ILE A 94 3.62 12.70 -10.16
CA ILE A 94 2.82 12.25 -11.30
C ILE A 94 3.46 12.68 -12.64
N LEU A 95 4.12 13.84 -12.71
CA LEU A 95 4.87 14.25 -13.90
C LEU A 95 6.11 13.37 -14.15
N GLU A 96 6.83 12.99 -13.09
CA GLU A 96 7.95 12.04 -13.18
C GLU A 96 7.44 10.67 -13.66
N ILE A 97 6.34 10.18 -13.09
CA ILE A 97 5.72 8.91 -13.50
C ILE A 97 5.27 8.97 -14.97
N GLN A 98 4.66 10.08 -15.40
CA GLN A 98 4.23 10.24 -16.79
C GLN A 98 5.42 10.15 -17.76
N ALA A 99 6.57 10.72 -17.40
CA ALA A 99 7.77 10.58 -18.22
C ALA A 99 8.21 9.10 -18.35
N GLU A 100 8.04 8.29 -17.29
CA GLU A 100 8.34 6.87 -17.36
C GLU A 100 7.28 6.06 -18.12
N VAL A 101 6.02 6.50 -18.14
CA VAL A 101 4.98 5.97 -19.03
C VAL A 101 5.35 6.23 -20.49
N ASP A 102 5.77 7.45 -20.81
CA ASP A 102 6.19 7.85 -22.14
C ASP A 102 7.46 7.08 -22.61
N ASN A 103 8.31 6.69 -21.67
CA ASN A 103 9.50 5.85 -21.91
C ASN A 103 9.21 4.34 -22.00
N GLY A 104 7.98 3.88 -21.71
CA GLY A 104 7.59 2.46 -21.69
C GLY A 104 8.09 1.70 -20.46
N ASN A 105 8.36 2.37 -19.35
CA ASN A 105 8.79 1.77 -18.09
C ASN A 105 7.66 1.67 -17.06
N ALA A 106 6.59 2.43 -17.23
CA ALA A 106 5.38 2.42 -16.41
C ALA A 106 4.12 2.44 -17.28
N GLU A 107 2.95 2.17 -16.67
CA GLU A 107 1.69 2.11 -17.42
C GLU A 107 0.57 2.84 -16.65
N ASN A 108 -0.06 2.20 -15.68
CA ASN A 108 -1.24 2.76 -15.00
C ASN A 108 -0.85 3.71 -13.88
N ILE A 109 -1.15 5.00 -14.06
CA ILE A 109 -0.91 6.04 -13.07
C ILE A 109 -1.96 5.94 -11.96
N ILE A 110 -1.49 5.79 -10.73
CA ILE A 110 -2.31 5.78 -9.51
C ILE A 110 -2.28 7.19 -8.93
N SER A 111 -3.43 7.85 -8.88
CA SER A 111 -3.55 9.19 -8.30
C SER A 111 -4.85 9.31 -7.51
N ARG A 112 -4.73 9.57 -6.21
CA ARG A 112 -5.87 9.74 -5.30
C ARG A 112 -5.69 11.02 -4.51
N ARG A 113 -6.49 12.05 -4.84
CA ARG A 113 -6.39 13.42 -4.30
C ARG A 113 -7.32 13.62 -3.10
N HIS A 114 -7.20 12.77 -2.10
CA HIS A 114 -7.93 12.87 -0.82
C HIS A 114 -7.07 12.28 0.29
N TRP A 115 -7.47 12.52 1.53
CA TRP A 115 -6.80 11.97 2.70
C TRP A 115 -7.32 10.58 3.04
N PHE A 116 -6.41 9.71 3.46
CA PHE A 116 -6.73 8.44 4.08
C PHE A 116 -6.57 8.62 5.59
N CYS A 117 -7.66 8.50 6.32
CA CYS A 117 -7.73 8.86 7.72
C CYS A 117 -7.90 7.65 8.63
N PRO A 118 -7.42 7.74 9.88
CA PRO A 118 -7.73 6.74 10.90
C PRO A 118 -9.24 6.56 11.05
N ARG A 119 -9.65 5.32 11.33
CA ARG A 119 -11.07 5.02 11.54
C ARG A 119 -11.62 5.83 12.70
N GLY A 120 -12.71 6.54 12.48
CA GLY A 120 -13.36 7.40 13.47
C GLY A 120 -12.88 8.85 13.49
N LEU A 121 -11.84 9.19 12.72
CA LEU A 121 -11.47 10.58 12.49
C LEU A 121 -12.37 11.17 11.40
N PHE A 122 -13.17 12.15 11.75
CA PHE A 122 -14.05 12.85 10.80
C PHE A 122 -13.38 14.15 10.35
N HIS A 123 -12.88 14.13 9.13
CA HIS A 123 -12.33 15.32 8.48
C HIS A 123 -12.92 15.47 7.09
N ARG A 124 -13.16 16.73 6.65
CA ARG A 124 -13.79 17.02 5.34
C ARG A 124 -13.04 16.48 4.13
N LEU A 125 -11.74 16.25 4.26
CA LEU A 125 -10.86 15.74 3.19
C LEU A 125 -10.73 14.22 3.18
N CYS A 126 -11.18 13.53 4.25
CA CYS A 126 -11.17 12.07 4.28
C CYS A 126 -12.18 11.46 3.31
N ARG A 127 -11.81 10.39 2.67
CA ARG A 127 -12.66 9.65 1.71
C ARG A 127 -12.59 8.16 1.98
N GLU A 128 -13.44 7.42 1.27
CA GLU A 128 -13.40 5.96 1.24
C GLU A 128 -11.99 5.48 0.89
N PRO A 129 -11.40 4.59 1.70
CA PRO A 129 -10.03 4.13 1.50
C PRO A 129 -9.91 3.04 0.43
N ILE A 130 -10.79 3.02 -0.56
CA ILE A 130 -10.90 1.98 -1.59
C ILE A 130 -10.73 2.61 -2.98
N PHE A 131 -9.91 1.97 -3.83
CA PHE A 131 -9.74 2.34 -5.23
C PHE A 131 -9.31 1.13 -6.08
N GLU A 132 -9.47 1.27 -7.40
CA GLU A 132 -9.13 0.21 -8.37
C GLU A 132 -8.06 0.70 -9.33
N PHE A 133 -7.22 -0.23 -9.80
CA PHE A 133 -6.25 -0.03 -10.88
C PHE A 133 -5.94 -1.37 -11.56
N GLU A 134 -5.49 -1.30 -12.80
CA GLU A 134 -5.07 -2.45 -13.57
C GLU A 134 -3.58 -2.71 -13.43
N VAL A 135 -3.18 -3.97 -13.43
CA VAL A 135 -1.79 -4.46 -13.47
C VAL A 135 -1.67 -5.39 -14.66
N THR A 136 -0.64 -5.22 -15.48
CA THR A 136 -0.33 -6.12 -16.59
C THR A 136 0.91 -6.96 -16.31
N LYS A 137 1.10 -8.06 -17.05
CA LYS A 137 2.33 -8.87 -16.92
C LYS A 137 3.58 -8.13 -17.38
N GLU A 138 3.44 -7.13 -18.23
CA GLU A 138 4.53 -6.26 -18.67
C GLU A 138 4.94 -5.26 -17.58
N PHE A 139 3.97 -4.78 -16.78
CA PHE A 139 4.16 -3.83 -15.69
C PHE A 139 3.63 -4.40 -14.36
N PRO A 140 4.27 -5.49 -13.83
CA PRO A 140 3.72 -6.25 -12.72
C PRO A 140 4.05 -5.67 -11.35
N LEU A 141 4.84 -4.60 -11.28
CA LEU A 141 5.27 -3.97 -10.04
C LEU A 141 4.39 -2.77 -9.71
N VAL A 142 4.15 -2.54 -8.42
CA VAL A 142 3.36 -1.40 -7.93
C VAL A 142 4.18 -0.61 -6.93
N SER A 143 4.42 0.66 -7.26
CA SER A 143 4.97 1.63 -6.31
C SER A 143 3.94 2.71 -6.05
N MET A 144 3.67 2.96 -4.77
CA MET A 144 2.75 4.00 -4.31
C MET A 144 3.34 4.67 -3.08
N VAL A 145 3.10 5.96 -2.94
CA VAL A 145 3.54 6.75 -1.79
C VAL A 145 2.47 7.74 -1.34
N SER A 146 2.49 8.07 -0.06
CA SER A 146 1.65 9.10 0.54
C SER A 146 2.35 9.72 1.74
N MET A 147 2.31 11.04 1.86
CA MET A 147 2.86 11.74 3.02
C MET A 147 2.13 11.33 4.29
N LEU A 148 2.86 11.22 5.38
CA LEU A 148 2.32 11.23 6.74
C LEU A 148 2.01 12.68 7.16
N GLY A 149 0.77 13.01 7.30
CA GLY A 149 0.38 14.36 7.68
C GLY A 149 -0.20 14.44 9.10
N PRO A 150 0.25 15.39 9.92
CA PRO A 150 1.41 16.28 9.74
C PRO A 150 2.75 15.61 10.10
N SER A 151 3.77 15.88 9.33
CA SER A 151 5.14 15.44 9.61
C SER A 151 6.15 16.36 8.89
N PRO A 152 7.45 16.29 9.18
CA PRO A 152 8.46 17.06 8.45
C PRO A 152 8.48 16.69 6.95
N ASP A 153 8.91 15.49 6.61
CA ASP A 153 9.03 14.95 5.27
C ASP A 153 8.89 13.40 5.28
N TRP A 154 8.04 12.92 6.18
CA TRP A 154 7.81 11.49 6.31
C TRP A 154 6.71 11.02 5.37
N PHE A 155 6.88 9.80 4.89
CA PHE A 155 5.92 9.16 3.99
C PHE A 155 5.76 7.66 4.27
N ILE A 156 4.73 7.08 3.71
CA ILE A 156 4.51 5.63 3.63
C ILE A 156 4.44 5.22 2.16
N GLY A 157 4.75 3.97 1.86
CA GLY A 157 4.60 3.50 0.49
C GLY A 157 4.91 2.04 0.27
N THR A 158 4.65 1.59 -0.96
CA THR A 158 5.11 0.32 -1.50
C THR A 158 6.29 0.58 -2.43
N GLU A 159 7.35 -0.20 -2.30
CA GLU A 159 8.54 -0.13 -3.15
C GLU A 159 8.55 -1.31 -4.12
N SER A 160 8.20 -1.07 -5.39
CA SER A 160 8.24 -2.10 -6.45
C SER A 160 7.60 -3.43 -6.05
N LEU A 161 6.42 -3.36 -5.42
CA LEU A 161 5.69 -4.53 -4.93
C LEU A 161 5.22 -5.38 -6.09
N SER A 162 5.69 -6.63 -6.18
CA SER A 162 5.25 -7.54 -7.24
C SER A 162 3.82 -8.04 -7.03
N MET A 163 2.99 -7.87 -8.05
CA MET A 163 1.61 -8.39 -8.10
C MET A 163 1.53 -9.77 -8.75
N VAL A 164 2.67 -10.33 -9.15
CA VAL A 164 2.77 -11.69 -9.68
C VAL A 164 3.69 -12.56 -8.84
N ASP A 165 3.39 -13.86 -8.81
CA ASP A 165 4.20 -14.88 -8.15
C ASP A 165 5.47 -15.23 -8.98
N ASN A 166 6.31 -16.11 -8.45
CA ASN A 166 7.53 -16.56 -9.13
C ASN A 166 7.28 -17.34 -10.44
N ASN A 167 6.03 -17.68 -10.73
CA ASN A 167 5.62 -18.35 -11.98
C ASN A 167 4.97 -17.34 -12.95
N GLY A 168 4.95 -16.05 -12.62
CA GLY A 168 4.33 -14.99 -13.41
C GLY A 168 2.80 -14.97 -13.35
N ARG A 169 2.17 -15.63 -12.35
CA ARG A 169 0.73 -15.63 -12.16
C ARG A 169 0.34 -14.53 -11.20
N PHE A 170 -0.75 -13.83 -11.49
CA PHE A 170 -1.29 -12.82 -10.59
C PHE A 170 -1.61 -13.38 -9.20
N ILE A 171 -1.25 -12.63 -8.15
CA ILE A 171 -1.51 -12.99 -6.76
C ILE A 171 -2.94 -12.60 -6.42
N PRO A 172 -3.83 -13.54 -6.04
CA PRO A 172 -5.26 -13.26 -5.84
C PRO A 172 -5.55 -12.24 -4.76
N ALA A 173 -4.77 -12.25 -3.68
CA ALA A 173 -4.86 -11.27 -2.61
C ALA A 173 -3.55 -11.18 -1.85
N MET A 174 -3.21 -9.97 -1.39
CA MET A 174 -2.07 -9.73 -0.51
C MET A 174 -2.31 -8.57 0.41
N THR A 175 -1.60 -8.56 1.54
CA THR A 175 -1.56 -7.43 2.46
C THR A 175 -0.14 -6.92 2.53
N TYR A 176 0.03 -5.61 2.37
CA TYR A 176 1.30 -4.92 2.52
C TYR A 176 1.24 -3.98 3.72
N GLU A 177 2.16 -4.13 4.65
CA GLU A 177 2.26 -3.28 5.83
C GLU A 177 2.98 -1.99 5.50
N LEU A 178 2.44 -0.86 5.99
CA LEU A 178 2.97 0.48 5.74
C LEU A 178 3.80 0.94 6.93
N TYR A 179 5.09 1.11 6.67
CA TYR A 179 6.06 1.64 7.62
C TYR A 179 6.38 3.10 7.30
N PRO A 180 6.78 3.91 8.28
CA PRO A 180 7.20 5.28 8.06
C PRO A 180 8.60 5.33 7.47
N TYR A 181 8.78 6.17 6.47
CA TYR A 181 10.07 6.50 5.85
C TYR A 181 10.30 7.99 5.93
N ASP A 182 11.55 8.38 6.11
CA ASP A 182 12.04 9.75 6.04
C ASP A 182 12.61 9.98 4.64
N ALA A 183 12.25 11.09 4.00
CA ALA A 183 12.73 11.45 2.67
C ALA A 183 14.13 12.12 2.68
N GLY A 184 14.62 12.47 3.86
CA GLY A 184 15.98 13.00 4.05
C GLY A 184 16.18 14.45 3.62
N ILE A 185 15.13 15.27 3.60
CA ILE A 185 15.16 16.63 3.03
C ILE A 185 15.06 17.70 4.11
N VAL A 186 14.29 17.45 5.15
CA VAL A 186 14.00 18.40 6.23
C VAL A 186 14.54 17.85 7.54
N SER A 187 15.05 18.74 8.42
CA SER A 187 15.44 18.31 9.76
C SER A 187 14.22 17.82 10.53
N ASP A 188 14.35 16.69 11.22
CA ASP A 188 13.31 16.19 12.10
C ASP A 188 13.22 17.07 13.37
N ASN A 189 12.22 17.96 13.39
CA ASN A 189 11.90 18.82 14.53
C ASN A 189 10.68 18.28 15.31
N GLY A 190 10.19 17.10 14.94
CA GLY A 190 9.03 16.46 15.53
C GLY A 190 7.76 16.50 14.68
N VAL A 191 6.81 15.63 15.01
CA VAL A 191 5.60 15.35 14.22
C VAL A 191 4.71 16.57 13.98
N ASN A 192 4.72 17.53 14.90
CA ASN A 192 3.83 18.69 14.85
C ASN A 192 4.39 19.86 14.04
N ASP A 193 5.57 19.71 13.46
CA ASP A 193 6.23 20.76 12.69
C ASP A 193 5.84 20.73 11.21
N CYS A 194 4.53 20.70 10.95
CA CYS A 194 4.00 20.84 9.61
C CYS A 194 4.15 22.29 9.14
N CYS A 195 4.69 22.45 7.97
CA CYS A 195 4.52 23.65 7.15
C CYS A 195 5.50 24.84 7.36
N ASP A 196 6.19 24.94 8.47
CA ASP A 196 7.30 25.90 8.72
C ASP A 196 8.66 25.17 8.64
N ARG A 197 8.96 24.63 7.45
CA ARG A 197 10.08 23.72 7.27
C ARG A 197 11.32 24.44 6.85
N GLU A 198 12.34 24.38 7.69
CA GLU A 198 13.68 24.79 7.30
C GLU A 198 14.33 23.65 6.52
N PRO A 199 14.80 23.89 5.29
CA PRO A 199 15.62 22.92 4.57
C PRO A 199 16.78 22.46 5.42
N LEU A 200 17.24 21.23 5.22
CA LEU A 200 18.45 20.76 5.86
C LEU A 200 19.59 21.76 5.62
N SER A 201 20.27 22.15 6.68
CA SER A 201 21.52 22.92 6.58
C SER A 201 22.70 22.08 6.08
N ILE A 202 22.49 20.80 5.88
CA ILE A 202 23.41 19.78 5.36
C ILE A 202 22.87 19.25 4.03
N PRO A 203 23.68 18.59 3.20
CA PRO A 203 23.21 17.93 1.99
C PRO A 203 22.07 16.95 2.29
N GLN A 204 21.13 16.84 1.35
CA GLN A 204 20.04 15.87 1.40
C GLN A 204 20.57 14.48 1.78
N GLN A 205 19.86 13.81 2.69
CA GLN A 205 20.15 12.44 3.09
C GLN A 205 19.40 11.44 2.20
N ASN A 206 19.81 10.19 2.26
CA ASN A 206 19.10 9.12 1.56
C ASN A 206 17.79 8.79 2.28
N VAL A 207 16.79 8.38 1.51
CA VAL A 207 15.55 7.79 2.03
C VAL A 207 15.88 6.64 2.97
N HIS A 208 15.29 6.63 4.14
CA HIS A 208 15.51 5.58 5.12
C HIS A 208 14.25 5.23 5.91
N LEU A 209 14.22 4.01 6.44
CA LEU A 209 13.18 3.56 7.35
C LEU A 209 13.35 4.27 8.69
N ILE A 210 12.29 4.83 9.23
CA ILE A 210 12.29 5.41 10.56
C ILE A 210 12.30 4.31 11.61
N THR A 211 13.31 4.32 12.47
CA THR A 211 13.50 3.36 13.55
C THR A 211 13.90 4.09 14.85
N PRO A 212 13.88 3.46 16.03
CA PRO A 212 14.35 4.10 17.26
C PRO A 212 15.81 4.56 17.17
N GLU A 213 16.62 3.89 16.35
CA GLU A 213 18.04 4.17 16.18
C GLU A 213 18.32 5.38 15.29
N THR A 214 17.35 5.73 14.39
CA THR A 214 17.51 6.92 13.51
C THR A 214 17.26 8.23 14.25
N GLY A 215 16.63 8.16 15.44
CA GLY A 215 16.47 9.32 16.33
C GLY A 215 15.23 10.16 16.05
N GLU A 216 14.42 9.78 15.08
CA GLU A 216 13.14 10.43 14.82
C GLU A 216 12.15 10.13 15.94
N THR A 217 11.23 11.07 16.13
CA THR A 217 10.25 11.00 17.22
C THR A 217 9.16 9.96 17.00
N ILE A 218 8.93 9.55 15.75
CA ILE A 218 8.01 8.46 15.45
C ILE A 218 8.71 7.13 15.76
N GLY A 219 8.14 6.35 16.67
CA GLY A 219 8.68 5.04 17.01
C GLY A 219 8.49 4.05 15.84
N PRO A 220 9.22 2.93 15.86
CA PRO A 220 9.05 1.90 14.86
C PRO A 220 7.65 1.32 14.96
N GLY A 221 7.07 1.03 13.83
CA GLY A 221 5.79 0.35 13.83
C GLY A 221 5.04 0.47 12.52
N ILE A 222 4.05 -0.39 12.40
CA ILE A 222 3.13 -0.39 11.29
C ILE A 222 2.14 0.75 11.51
N LEU A 223 2.11 1.70 10.59
CA LEU A 223 1.17 2.84 10.63
C LEU A 223 -0.10 2.58 9.83
N GLY A 224 -0.09 1.54 9.01
CA GLY A 224 -1.22 1.16 8.20
C GLY A 224 -0.93 -0.10 7.40
N ARG A 225 -1.87 -0.45 6.54
CA ARG A 225 -1.68 -1.51 5.54
C ARG A 225 -2.52 -1.22 4.31
N ILE A 226 -2.11 -1.79 3.19
CA ILE A 226 -2.91 -1.87 1.97
C ILE A 226 -3.26 -3.34 1.75
N VAL A 227 -4.54 -3.62 1.56
CA VAL A 227 -5.04 -4.93 1.14
C VAL A 227 -5.36 -4.84 -0.34
N PHE A 228 -4.66 -5.63 -1.13
CA PHE A 228 -4.91 -5.78 -2.55
C PHE A 228 -5.71 -7.06 -2.78
N THR A 229 -6.80 -6.95 -3.53
CA THR A 229 -7.62 -8.09 -3.93
C THR A 229 -7.82 -8.05 -5.43
N ALA A 230 -7.44 -9.11 -6.13
CA ALA A 230 -7.71 -9.25 -7.55
C ALA A 230 -9.23 -9.36 -7.77
N LYS A 231 -9.71 -8.69 -8.81
CA LYS A 231 -11.10 -8.69 -9.24
C LYS A 231 -11.17 -9.39 -10.59
N PRO A 232 -11.42 -10.71 -10.60
CA PRO A 232 -11.62 -11.43 -11.88
C PRO A 232 -12.79 -10.79 -12.65
N GLU A 233 -12.68 -10.76 -13.97
CA GLU A 233 -13.74 -10.33 -14.87
C GLU A 233 -14.98 -11.24 -14.81
#